data_1a9b7a7a974166b7d8081a5910d4df33
#
_entry.id   1a9b7a7a974166b7d8081a5910d4df33
#
_cell.length_a   1.000
_cell.length_b   1.000
_cell.length_c   1.000
_cell.angle_alpha   90.00
_cell.angle_beta   90.00
_cell.angle_gamma   90.00
#
_symmetry.space_group_name_H-M   'P 1'
#
loop_
_entity.id
_entity.type
_entity.pdbx_description
1 polymer ?
#
loop_
_entity_poly.entity_id
_entity_poly.type
_entity_poly.pdbx_seq_one_letter_code
_entity_poly.pdbx_strand_id
1 'polypeptide(L)'
;MKRYYAFSDLLIDYRKFYKLSQLDFANNIKVDLRTVQRWEKDLTLISSDKEEDFVLETLIPYQLVRNLNAKVPIPTFYDFNIRKYSLDEFTNNLPKAEWFKEHINLKSKQLRPIDFDYDKKYLGKFIKKANKDSHILNEDLLKRATVLLPELNNILTSESGFYSGHSIILPLKESAYQKLKNKTLQNKDLNESDLVNFRNLDKPIFYNYDISADCNYTYYYLATAFLRFFKEHDNTDYLFCTYSDRDDGYVLNKQAGLNIIWEDKALQKVLGTTYPPRFMEGTYRQFLADLI
;
A
#
# COMPACT_ATOMS: atom_id res chain seq x y z
N MET A 1 8.65 -2.03 -13.88
CA MET A 1 7.32 -2.60 -14.20
C MET A 1 7.42 -3.40 -15.48
N LYS A 2 6.83 -4.61 -15.54
CA LYS A 2 6.81 -5.48 -16.73
C LYS A 2 5.40 -5.52 -17.31
N ARG A 3 5.28 -5.52 -18.64
CA ARG A 3 4.00 -5.70 -19.34
C ARG A 3 3.74 -7.18 -19.56
N TYR A 4 2.57 -7.64 -19.15
CA TYR A 4 2.09 -8.99 -19.33
C TYR A 4 1.02 -9.02 -20.41
N TYR A 5 1.08 -10.04 -21.26
CA TYR A 5 0.13 -10.24 -22.36
C TYR A 5 -0.77 -11.43 -22.13
N ALA A 6 -0.38 -12.35 -21.23
CA ALA A 6 -1.13 -13.53 -20.88
C ALA A 6 -1.04 -13.77 -19.37
N PHE A 7 -2.03 -14.48 -18.85
CA PHE A 7 -2.09 -14.88 -17.44
C PHE A 7 -0.94 -15.86 -17.07
N SER A 8 -0.60 -16.76 -17.98
CA SER A 8 0.50 -17.72 -17.82
C SER A 8 1.84 -17.06 -17.49
N ASP A 9 2.17 -15.97 -18.21
CA ASP A 9 3.42 -15.23 -17.98
C ASP A 9 3.45 -14.61 -16.58
N LEU A 10 2.34 -14.03 -16.13
CA LEU A 10 2.21 -13.46 -14.78
C LEU A 10 2.36 -14.55 -13.72
N LEU A 11 1.75 -15.71 -13.91
CA LEU A 11 1.80 -16.84 -12.99
C LEU A 11 3.21 -17.40 -12.84
N ILE A 12 3.91 -17.60 -13.97
CA ILE A 12 5.30 -18.08 -13.98
C ILE A 12 6.21 -17.09 -13.24
N ASP A 13 6.05 -15.78 -13.50
CA ASP A 13 6.86 -14.77 -12.83
C ASP A 13 6.52 -14.64 -11.34
N TYR A 14 5.25 -14.76 -10.94
CA TYR A 14 4.86 -14.82 -9.55
C TYR A 14 5.60 -15.95 -8.80
N ARG A 15 5.56 -17.16 -9.34
CA ARG A 15 6.25 -18.29 -8.70
C ARG A 15 7.76 -18.08 -8.60
N LYS A 16 8.38 -17.54 -9.67
CA LYS A 16 9.82 -17.23 -9.66
C LYS A 16 10.14 -16.16 -8.60
N PHE A 17 9.34 -15.11 -8.52
CA PHE A 17 9.54 -14.02 -7.55
C PHE A 17 9.48 -14.52 -6.10
N TYR A 18 8.52 -15.39 -5.79
CA TYR A 18 8.37 -15.98 -4.46
C TYR A 18 9.11 -17.31 -4.28
N LYS A 19 9.92 -17.74 -5.26
CA LYS A 19 10.71 -18.99 -5.24
C LYS A 19 9.86 -20.24 -4.98
N LEU A 20 8.68 -20.30 -5.56
CA LEU A 20 7.74 -21.42 -5.41
C LEU A 20 7.90 -22.41 -6.57
N SER A 21 7.93 -23.71 -6.29
CA SER A 21 7.72 -24.74 -7.30
C SER A 21 6.26 -24.74 -7.77
N GLN A 22 5.97 -25.39 -8.90
CA GLN A 22 4.57 -25.58 -9.34
C GLN A 22 3.75 -26.37 -8.30
N LEU A 23 4.37 -27.32 -7.62
CA LEU A 23 3.71 -28.12 -6.58
C LEU A 23 3.41 -27.28 -5.33
N ASP A 24 4.37 -26.48 -4.86
CA ASP A 24 4.16 -25.59 -3.72
C ASP A 24 3.02 -24.62 -4.00
N PHE A 25 3.01 -24.04 -5.21
CA PHE A 25 1.97 -23.13 -5.60
C PHE A 25 0.59 -23.82 -5.67
N ALA A 26 0.52 -25.02 -6.27
CA ALA A 26 -0.70 -25.82 -6.34
C ALA A 26 -1.28 -26.12 -4.94
N ASN A 27 -0.42 -26.50 -4.00
CA ASN A 27 -0.81 -26.73 -2.61
C ASN A 27 -1.34 -25.46 -1.94
N ASN A 28 -0.70 -24.31 -2.16
CA ASN A 28 -1.09 -23.03 -1.56
C ASN A 28 -2.50 -22.59 -1.98
N ILE A 29 -2.86 -22.80 -3.26
CA ILE A 29 -4.18 -22.41 -3.82
C ILE A 29 -5.18 -23.58 -3.86
N LYS A 30 -4.80 -24.73 -3.29
CA LYS A 30 -5.64 -25.95 -3.17
C LYS A 30 -6.18 -26.45 -4.51
N VAL A 31 -5.29 -26.59 -5.50
CA VAL A 31 -5.55 -27.25 -6.77
C VAL A 31 -4.52 -28.35 -7.01
N ASP A 32 -4.78 -29.23 -7.97
CA ASP A 32 -3.77 -30.22 -8.34
C ASP A 32 -2.67 -29.62 -9.24
N LEU A 33 -1.50 -30.24 -9.22
CA LEU A 33 -0.35 -29.81 -9.99
C LEU A 33 -0.62 -29.69 -11.50
N ARG A 34 -1.44 -30.59 -12.04
CA ARG A 34 -1.80 -30.60 -13.47
C ARG A 34 -2.58 -29.34 -13.85
N THR A 35 -3.40 -28.84 -12.94
CA THR A 35 -4.15 -27.58 -13.13
C THR A 35 -3.21 -26.38 -13.28
N VAL A 36 -2.20 -26.25 -12.39
CA VAL A 36 -1.18 -25.20 -12.49
C VAL A 36 -0.39 -25.31 -13.80
N GLN A 37 0.00 -26.53 -14.16
CA GLN A 37 0.72 -26.80 -15.43
C GLN A 37 -0.09 -26.41 -16.66
N ARG A 38 -1.41 -26.57 -16.63
CA ARG A 38 -2.31 -26.18 -17.73
C ARG A 38 -2.44 -24.66 -17.81
N TRP A 39 -2.53 -23.98 -16.68
CA TRP A 39 -2.56 -22.51 -16.64
C TRP A 39 -1.27 -21.89 -17.18
N GLU A 40 -0.10 -22.43 -16.78
CA GLU A 40 1.19 -21.92 -17.26
C GLU A 40 1.48 -22.20 -18.74
N LYS A 41 0.72 -23.11 -19.37
CA LYS A 41 0.79 -23.41 -20.80
C LYS A 41 -0.34 -22.78 -21.62
N ASP A 42 -1.13 -21.88 -21.01
CA ASP A 42 -2.33 -21.28 -21.62
C ASP A 42 -3.35 -22.29 -22.18
N LEU A 43 -3.36 -23.52 -21.65
CA LEU A 43 -4.29 -24.56 -22.08
C LEU A 43 -5.68 -24.38 -21.50
N THR A 44 -5.80 -23.68 -20.37
CA THR A 44 -7.07 -23.36 -19.71
C THR A 44 -6.94 -22.06 -18.94
N LEU A 45 -8.03 -21.28 -18.90
CA LEU A 45 -8.16 -20.14 -18.02
C LEU A 45 -8.46 -20.59 -16.58
N ILE A 46 -8.21 -19.72 -15.61
CA ILE A 46 -8.72 -19.91 -14.24
C ILE A 46 -10.25 -19.78 -14.30
N SER A 47 -10.95 -20.74 -13.71
CA SER A 47 -12.40 -20.66 -13.56
C SER A 47 -12.81 -19.62 -12.53
N SER A 48 -14.00 -19.06 -12.65
CA SER A 48 -14.47 -17.97 -11.77
C SER A 48 -14.52 -18.36 -10.30
N ASP A 49 -14.79 -19.62 -9.98
CA ASP A 49 -14.77 -20.15 -8.62
C ASP A 49 -13.35 -20.23 -8.02
N LYS A 50 -12.33 -20.31 -8.88
CA LYS A 50 -10.92 -20.33 -8.46
C LYS A 50 -10.21 -18.97 -8.53
N GLU A 51 -10.79 -17.99 -9.23
CA GLU A 51 -10.22 -16.63 -9.26
C GLU A 51 -10.15 -16.01 -7.86
N GLU A 52 -11.20 -16.18 -7.06
CA GLU A 52 -11.24 -15.67 -5.69
C GLU A 52 -10.15 -16.29 -4.82
N ASP A 53 -10.08 -17.62 -4.79
CA ASP A 53 -9.03 -18.35 -4.05
C ASP A 53 -7.63 -17.91 -4.48
N PHE A 54 -7.43 -17.73 -5.79
CA PHE A 54 -6.17 -17.28 -6.38
C PHE A 54 -5.81 -15.87 -5.89
N VAL A 55 -6.74 -14.91 -5.98
CA VAL A 55 -6.50 -13.52 -5.55
C VAL A 55 -6.26 -13.45 -4.04
N LEU A 56 -7.04 -14.16 -3.24
CA LEU A 56 -6.87 -14.21 -1.79
C LEU A 56 -5.54 -14.82 -1.37
N GLU A 57 -5.05 -15.84 -2.09
CA GLU A 57 -3.77 -16.47 -1.79
C GLU A 57 -2.59 -15.64 -2.29
N THR A 58 -2.64 -15.16 -3.51
CA THR A 58 -1.54 -14.46 -4.16
C THR A 58 -1.44 -12.99 -3.78
N LEU A 59 -2.57 -12.38 -3.42
CA LEU A 59 -2.77 -10.94 -3.30
C LEU A 59 -2.39 -10.17 -4.59
N ILE A 60 -2.40 -10.84 -5.73
CA ILE A 60 -2.35 -10.18 -7.04
C ILE A 60 -3.66 -9.40 -7.20
N PRO A 61 -3.62 -8.14 -7.69
CA PRO A 61 -4.83 -7.34 -7.88
C PRO A 61 -5.88 -8.07 -8.71
N TYR A 62 -7.12 -8.11 -8.22
CA TYR A 62 -8.21 -8.81 -8.91
C TYR A 62 -8.40 -8.33 -10.35
N GLN A 63 -8.35 -7.01 -10.57
CA GLN A 63 -8.50 -6.45 -11.91
C GLN A 63 -7.38 -6.89 -12.87
N LEU A 64 -6.14 -7.04 -12.38
CA LEU A 64 -5.03 -7.56 -13.18
C LEU A 64 -5.31 -9.02 -13.60
N VAL A 65 -5.79 -9.84 -12.67
CA VAL A 65 -6.18 -11.23 -12.99
C VAL A 65 -7.26 -11.23 -14.05
N ARG A 66 -8.33 -10.46 -13.88
CA ARG A 66 -9.44 -10.37 -14.86
C ARG A 66 -8.98 -9.93 -16.24
N ASN A 67 -8.09 -8.94 -16.30
CA ASN A 67 -7.55 -8.44 -17.56
C ASN A 67 -6.79 -9.52 -18.33
N LEU A 68 -5.97 -10.30 -17.64
CA LEU A 68 -5.11 -11.31 -18.27
C LEU A 68 -5.79 -12.67 -18.41
N ASN A 69 -6.76 -13.02 -17.56
CA ASN A 69 -7.51 -14.28 -17.57
C ASN A 69 -8.75 -14.22 -18.46
N ALA A 70 -8.71 -13.49 -19.54
CA ALA A 70 -9.81 -13.37 -20.50
C ALA A 70 -9.52 -14.15 -21.79
N LYS A 71 -10.56 -14.54 -22.55
CA LYS A 71 -10.39 -15.16 -23.88
C LYS A 71 -9.55 -14.28 -24.82
N VAL A 72 -9.71 -12.96 -24.70
CA VAL A 72 -8.87 -11.96 -25.35
C VAL A 72 -8.27 -11.14 -24.22
N PRO A 73 -7.03 -11.43 -23.80
CA PRO A 73 -6.40 -10.72 -22.70
C PRO A 73 -6.20 -9.24 -22.99
N ILE A 74 -6.35 -8.41 -21.95
CA ILE A 74 -5.99 -6.99 -21.99
C ILE A 74 -4.57 -6.86 -21.45
N PRO A 75 -3.56 -6.53 -22.27
CA PRO A 75 -2.19 -6.40 -21.82
C PRO A 75 -2.07 -5.36 -20.71
N THR A 76 -1.46 -5.77 -19.59
CA THR A 76 -1.43 -4.96 -18.37
C THR A 76 -0.01 -4.94 -17.79
N PHE A 77 0.45 -3.77 -17.39
CA PHE A 77 1.70 -3.62 -16.66
C PHE A 77 1.52 -4.03 -15.19
N TYR A 78 2.53 -4.69 -14.61
CA TYR A 78 2.56 -5.01 -13.18
C TYR A 78 3.97 -4.98 -12.64
N ASP A 79 4.09 -4.59 -11.37
CA ASP A 79 5.34 -4.62 -10.63
C ASP A 79 5.14 -5.34 -9.29
N PHE A 80 5.86 -6.45 -9.10
CA PHE A 80 5.77 -7.24 -7.88
C PHE A 80 6.33 -6.55 -6.64
N ASN A 81 7.29 -5.63 -6.79
CA ASN A 81 7.89 -4.94 -5.65
C ASN A 81 6.96 -3.88 -5.07
N ILE A 82 6.38 -3.05 -5.94
CA ILE A 82 5.44 -2.00 -5.52
C ILE A 82 3.98 -2.47 -5.54
N ARG A 83 3.71 -3.65 -6.16
CA ARG A 83 2.41 -4.32 -6.22
C ARG A 83 1.31 -3.48 -6.87
N LYS A 84 1.70 -2.72 -7.87
CA LYS A 84 0.80 -1.89 -8.67
C LYS A 84 0.67 -2.42 -10.09
N TYR A 85 -0.54 -2.29 -10.64
CA TYR A 85 -0.81 -2.52 -12.05
C TYR A 85 -1.22 -1.23 -12.75
N SER A 86 -1.07 -1.22 -14.07
CA SER A 86 -1.56 -0.14 -14.94
C SER A 86 -1.85 -0.69 -16.34
N LEU A 87 -2.83 -0.11 -17.02
CA LEU A 87 -3.07 -0.37 -18.45
C LEU A 87 -2.07 0.37 -19.34
N ASP A 88 -1.62 1.52 -18.89
CA ASP A 88 -0.64 2.36 -19.56
C ASP A 88 0.71 2.33 -18.85
N GLU A 89 1.71 2.96 -19.46
CA GLU A 89 3.02 3.13 -18.84
C GLU A 89 2.87 3.91 -17.51
N PHE A 90 3.44 3.35 -16.46
CA PHE A 90 3.23 3.83 -15.10
C PHE A 90 4.04 5.12 -14.83
N THR A 91 3.38 6.12 -14.26
CA THR A 91 4.03 7.30 -13.71
C THR A 91 3.90 7.34 -12.18
N ASN A 92 4.98 7.67 -11.48
CA ASN A 92 4.98 7.85 -10.02
C ASN A 92 4.62 9.29 -9.60
N ASN A 93 4.01 10.06 -10.49
CA ASN A 93 3.66 11.43 -10.17
C ASN A 93 2.28 11.52 -9.50
N LEU A 94 2.15 12.45 -8.56
CA LEU A 94 0.83 12.87 -8.10
C LEU A 94 0.06 13.53 -9.25
N PRO A 95 -1.26 13.43 -9.26
CA PRO A 95 -2.07 14.30 -10.11
C PRO A 95 -1.75 15.75 -9.86
N LYS A 96 -2.04 16.60 -10.85
CA LYS A 96 -1.94 18.05 -10.67
C LYS A 96 -2.91 18.54 -9.59
N ALA A 97 -2.63 19.69 -9.00
CA ALA A 97 -3.45 20.28 -7.96
C ALA A 97 -4.92 20.44 -8.42
N GLU A 98 -5.16 20.79 -9.69
CA GLU A 98 -6.50 20.92 -10.25
C GLU A 98 -7.32 19.64 -10.14
N TRP A 99 -6.71 18.47 -10.38
CA TRP A 99 -7.38 17.19 -10.22
C TRP A 99 -7.85 16.99 -8.79
N PHE A 100 -7.01 17.29 -7.79
CA PHE A 100 -7.41 17.18 -6.38
C PHE A 100 -8.49 18.20 -6.01
N LYS A 101 -8.45 19.44 -6.56
CA LYS A 101 -9.52 20.44 -6.36
C LYS A 101 -10.89 19.89 -6.76
N GLU A 102 -10.96 19.27 -7.93
CA GLU A 102 -12.19 18.70 -8.46
C GLU A 102 -12.63 17.45 -7.67
N HIS A 103 -11.67 16.68 -7.13
CA HIS A 103 -11.93 15.37 -6.56
C HIS A 103 -11.82 15.30 -5.03
N ILE A 104 -11.45 16.40 -4.34
CA ILE A 104 -11.25 16.38 -2.87
C ILE A 104 -12.52 15.98 -2.10
N ASN A 105 -13.70 16.23 -2.67
CA ASN A 105 -14.97 15.83 -2.10
C ASN A 105 -15.47 14.47 -2.61
N LEU A 106 -14.73 13.84 -3.52
CA LEU A 106 -15.09 12.55 -4.04
C LEU A 106 -15.01 11.49 -2.92
N LYS A 107 -16.13 10.86 -2.64
CA LYS A 107 -16.21 9.76 -1.68
C LYS A 107 -16.37 8.46 -2.46
N SER A 108 -15.39 7.59 -2.38
CA SER A 108 -15.61 6.22 -2.83
C SER A 108 -16.47 5.48 -1.81
N LYS A 109 -17.54 4.81 -2.27
CA LYS A 109 -18.36 3.94 -1.41
C LYS A 109 -17.56 2.74 -0.87
N GLN A 110 -16.48 2.39 -1.55
CA GLN A 110 -15.62 1.26 -1.22
C GLN A 110 -14.49 1.65 -0.24
N LEU A 111 -14.25 2.94 0.01
CA LEU A 111 -13.31 3.41 1.02
C LEU A 111 -14.02 3.48 2.37
N ARG A 112 -13.54 2.72 3.32
CA ARG A 112 -14.08 2.69 4.68
C ARG A 112 -12.96 2.62 5.72
N PRO A 113 -13.23 3.00 6.98
CA PRO A 113 -12.32 2.71 8.07
C PRO A 113 -12.02 1.21 8.16
N ILE A 114 -10.81 0.88 8.60
CA ILE A 114 -10.40 -0.50 8.87
C ILE A 114 -11.25 -1.03 10.04
N ASP A 115 -11.98 -2.11 9.79
CA ASP A 115 -12.55 -2.95 10.83
C ASP A 115 -11.49 -3.99 11.24
N PHE A 116 -10.87 -3.77 12.41
CA PHE A 116 -9.73 -4.58 12.82
C PHE A 116 -10.07 -6.06 12.85
N ASP A 117 -11.20 -6.46 13.40
CA ASP A 117 -11.54 -7.88 13.58
C ASP A 117 -11.78 -8.59 12.23
N TYR A 118 -12.32 -7.86 11.26
CA TYR A 118 -12.56 -8.37 9.92
C TYR A 118 -11.31 -8.29 9.02
N ASP A 119 -10.62 -7.14 9.03
CA ASP A 119 -9.57 -6.82 8.05
C ASP A 119 -8.17 -7.31 8.45
N LYS A 120 -7.91 -7.61 9.74
CA LYS A 120 -6.58 -7.99 10.23
C LYS A 120 -5.94 -9.15 9.46
N LYS A 121 -6.75 -10.10 9.02
CA LYS A 121 -6.28 -11.26 8.27
C LYS A 121 -5.70 -10.85 6.91
N TYR A 122 -6.36 -9.93 6.21
CA TYR A 122 -5.88 -9.41 4.93
C TYR A 122 -4.65 -8.53 5.11
N LEU A 123 -4.70 -7.58 6.03
CA LEU A 123 -3.61 -6.66 6.32
C LEU A 123 -2.36 -7.40 6.78
N GLY A 124 -2.48 -8.37 7.70
CA GLY A 124 -1.37 -9.18 8.17
C GLY A 124 -0.72 -9.99 7.04
N LYS A 125 -1.53 -10.64 6.18
CA LYS A 125 -1.04 -11.37 5.02
C LYS A 125 -0.35 -10.45 4.01
N PHE A 126 -0.93 -9.26 3.78
CA PHE A 126 -0.39 -8.27 2.86
C PHE A 126 0.95 -7.72 3.35
N ILE A 127 1.02 -7.21 4.57
CA ILE A 127 2.24 -6.63 5.15
C ILE A 127 3.35 -7.67 5.19
N LYS A 128 3.05 -8.92 5.61
CA LYS A 128 4.02 -10.02 5.57
C LYS A 128 4.57 -10.31 4.17
N LYS A 129 3.73 -10.23 3.12
CA LYS A 129 4.18 -10.46 1.74
C LYS A 129 4.89 -9.25 1.12
N ALA A 130 4.50 -8.02 1.50
CA ALA A 130 5.10 -6.80 0.99
C ALA A 130 6.52 -6.58 1.53
N ASN A 131 6.72 -6.89 2.80
CA ASN A 131 8.01 -6.77 3.47
C ASN A 131 8.75 -8.12 3.38
N LYS A 132 9.78 -8.21 2.55
CA LYS A 132 10.63 -9.40 2.40
C LYS A 132 11.27 -9.86 3.71
N ASP A 133 11.36 -8.96 4.69
CA ASP A 133 11.84 -9.23 6.05
C ASP A 133 10.62 -9.29 6.98
N SER A 134 10.27 -10.48 7.42
CA SER A 134 9.56 -10.87 8.64
C SER A 134 8.82 -9.79 9.47
N HIS A 135 8.29 -8.71 8.89
CA HIS A 135 7.43 -7.78 9.59
C HIS A 135 6.13 -8.50 9.95
N ILE A 136 6.06 -8.94 11.18
CA ILE A 136 4.81 -9.37 11.78
C ILE A 136 4.05 -8.09 12.08
N LEU A 137 2.87 -7.94 11.51
CA LEU A 137 1.96 -6.88 11.89
C LEU A 137 1.70 -6.96 13.40
N ASN A 138 2.05 -5.90 14.13
CA ASN A 138 1.69 -5.80 15.53
C ASN A 138 0.16 -5.54 15.60
N GLU A 139 -0.59 -6.57 15.97
CA GLU A 139 -2.06 -6.51 16.00
C GLU A 139 -2.58 -5.48 17.00
N ASP A 140 -1.96 -5.36 18.18
CA ASP A 140 -2.38 -4.40 19.22
C ASP A 140 -2.12 -2.96 18.76
N LEU A 141 -0.97 -2.72 18.10
CA LEU A 141 -0.67 -1.44 17.50
C LEU A 141 -1.73 -1.04 16.46
N LEU A 142 -2.06 -1.93 15.53
CA LEU A 142 -3.07 -1.68 14.50
C LEU A 142 -4.44 -1.44 15.12
N LYS A 143 -4.87 -2.31 16.03
CA LYS A 143 -6.15 -2.18 16.73
C LYS A 143 -6.26 -0.82 17.44
N ARG A 144 -5.20 -0.41 18.13
CA ARG A 144 -5.18 0.88 18.81
C ARG A 144 -5.21 2.05 17.84
N ALA A 145 -4.46 1.97 16.73
CA ALA A 145 -4.43 3.01 15.70
C ALA A 145 -5.81 3.21 15.05
N THR A 146 -6.51 2.13 14.71
CA THR A 146 -7.85 2.21 14.09
C THR A 146 -8.89 2.84 15.01
N VAL A 147 -8.75 2.68 16.33
CA VAL A 147 -9.62 3.33 17.32
C VAL A 147 -9.26 4.81 17.49
N LEU A 148 -7.98 5.15 17.52
CA LEU A 148 -7.53 6.52 17.77
C LEU A 148 -7.69 7.44 16.56
N LEU A 149 -7.57 6.90 15.34
CA LEU A 149 -7.54 7.66 14.09
C LEU A 149 -8.25 6.90 12.96
N PRO A 150 -9.56 6.61 13.11
CA PRO A 150 -10.31 5.87 12.08
C PRO A 150 -10.37 6.61 10.74
N GLU A 151 -10.25 7.94 10.74
CA GLU A 151 -10.34 8.78 9.55
C GLU A 151 -9.21 8.54 8.54
N LEU A 152 -8.01 8.15 9.02
CA LEU A 152 -6.83 7.90 8.20
C LEU A 152 -6.41 6.42 8.15
N ASN A 153 -7.03 5.57 8.95
CA ASN A 153 -6.83 4.12 8.91
C ASN A 153 -7.93 3.49 8.07
N ASN A 154 -7.71 3.44 6.77
CA ASN A 154 -8.72 3.07 5.80
C ASN A 154 -8.32 1.84 4.99
N ILE A 155 -9.33 1.13 4.52
CA ILE A 155 -9.22 0.09 3.51
C ILE A 155 -10.11 0.44 2.31
N LEU A 156 -9.61 0.16 1.12
CA LEU A 156 -10.34 0.29 -0.13
C LEU A 156 -10.51 -1.07 -0.76
N THR A 157 -11.73 -1.37 -1.20
CA THR A 157 -12.03 -2.57 -1.98
C THR A 157 -12.46 -2.19 -3.40
N SER A 158 -12.36 -3.14 -4.34
CA SER A 158 -12.96 -3.01 -5.65
C SER A 158 -14.50 -3.05 -5.56
N GLU A 159 -15.19 -2.75 -6.65
CA GLU A 159 -16.65 -2.92 -6.73
C GLU A 159 -17.09 -4.38 -6.49
N SER A 160 -16.23 -5.34 -6.82
CA SER A 160 -16.45 -6.77 -6.58
C SER A 160 -16.06 -7.20 -5.14
N GLY A 161 -15.73 -6.27 -4.25
CA GLY A 161 -15.41 -6.55 -2.85
C GLY A 161 -13.98 -7.02 -2.59
N PHE A 162 -13.13 -7.15 -3.63
CA PHE A 162 -11.74 -7.54 -3.44
C PHE A 162 -10.89 -6.37 -2.93
N TYR A 163 -9.89 -6.70 -2.11
CA TYR A 163 -8.96 -5.75 -1.57
C TYR A 163 -8.17 -5.03 -2.70
N SER A 164 -8.13 -3.70 -2.62
CA SER A 164 -7.41 -2.83 -3.56
C SER A 164 -6.34 -1.99 -2.92
N GLY A 165 -6.51 -1.61 -1.66
CA GLY A 165 -5.51 -0.81 -0.96
C GLY A 165 -5.88 -0.49 0.48
N HIS A 166 -4.92 0.09 1.21
CA HIS A 166 -5.12 0.57 2.57
C HIS A 166 -4.17 1.72 2.90
N SER A 167 -4.50 2.41 3.98
CA SER A 167 -3.61 3.33 4.69
C SER A 167 -3.62 3.00 6.17
N ILE A 168 -2.45 2.97 6.80
CA ILE A 168 -2.24 2.80 8.24
C ILE A 168 -1.40 3.96 8.72
N ILE A 169 -2.03 4.86 9.47
CA ILE A 169 -1.41 6.06 10.02
C ILE A 169 -1.48 6.00 11.54
N LEU A 170 -0.35 6.23 12.16
CA LEU A 170 -0.19 6.15 13.61
C LEU A 170 -0.12 7.55 14.21
N PRO A 171 -1.00 7.92 15.14
CA PRO A 171 -0.84 9.14 15.94
C PRO A 171 0.20 8.89 17.04
N LEU A 172 1.44 9.31 16.78
CA LEU A 172 2.58 9.02 17.65
C LEU A 172 2.71 9.97 18.84
N LYS A 173 3.22 9.45 19.94
CA LYS A 173 3.84 10.26 20.99
C LYS A 173 5.12 10.91 20.49
N GLU A 174 5.43 12.12 20.97
CA GLU A 174 6.68 12.83 20.66
C GLU A 174 7.91 11.96 20.92
N SER A 175 7.92 11.22 22.02
CA SER A 175 9.05 10.34 22.37
C SER A 175 9.30 9.22 21.36
N ALA A 176 8.24 8.63 20.79
CA ALA A 176 8.35 7.59 19.77
C ALA A 176 8.83 8.19 18.44
N TYR A 177 8.28 9.34 18.03
CA TYR A 177 8.73 10.07 16.86
C TYR A 177 10.22 10.42 16.93
N GLN A 178 10.69 10.96 18.06
CA GLN A 178 12.11 11.31 18.23
C GLN A 178 13.01 10.07 18.12
N LYS A 179 12.59 8.93 18.64
CA LYS A 179 13.33 7.67 18.50
C LYS A 179 13.41 7.19 17.04
N LEU A 180 12.31 7.28 16.28
CA LEU A 180 12.31 6.96 14.84
C LEU A 180 13.22 7.92 14.07
N LYS A 181 13.09 9.23 14.32
CA LYS A 181 13.90 10.28 13.69
C LYS A 181 15.39 10.07 13.94
N ASN A 182 15.77 9.65 15.13
CA ASN A 182 17.16 9.41 15.54
C ASN A 182 17.64 7.97 15.27
N LYS A 183 16.86 7.14 14.57
CA LYS A 183 17.18 5.73 14.24
C LYS A 183 17.38 4.81 15.45
N THR A 184 16.85 5.17 16.61
CA THR A 184 16.92 4.36 17.85
C THR A 184 15.70 3.47 18.05
N LEU A 185 14.69 3.60 17.19
CA LEU A 185 13.51 2.76 17.09
C LEU A 185 13.28 2.41 15.63
N GLN A 186 12.92 1.18 15.33
CA GLN A 186 12.53 0.73 13.98
C GLN A 186 11.02 0.53 13.90
N ASN A 187 10.47 0.56 12.67
CA ASN A 187 9.03 0.33 12.44
C ASN A 187 8.50 -0.94 13.12
N LYS A 188 9.25 -2.02 13.05
CA LYS A 188 8.88 -3.33 13.61
C LYS A 188 8.77 -3.34 15.14
N ASP A 189 9.42 -2.39 15.80
CA ASP A 189 9.48 -2.31 17.26
C ASP A 189 8.44 -1.35 17.86
N LEU A 190 7.66 -0.67 16.98
CA LEU A 190 6.53 0.16 17.40
C LEU A 190 5.45 -0.70 18.05
N ASN A 191 4.86 -0.18 19.11
CA ASN A 191 3.79 -0.85 19.84
C ASN A 191 2.69 0.14 20.27
N GLU A 192 1.59 -0.35 20.82
CA GLU A 192 0.43 0.46 21.20
C GLU A 192 0.73 1.57 22.20
N SER A 193 1.76 1.38 23.05
CA SER A 193 2.16 2.38 24.04
C SER A 193 2.84 3.60 23.41
N ASP A 194 3.28 3.52 22.16
CA ASP A 194 3.85 4.63 21.40
C ASP A 194 2.77 5.56 20.79
N LEU A 195 1.50 5.14 20.85
CA LEU A 195 0.39 5.92 20.32
C LEU A 195 -0.24 6.84 21.37
N VAL A 196 -0.87 7.93 20.89
CA VAL A 196 -1.55 8.92 21.72
C VAL A 196 -2.85 9.38 21.07
N ASN A 197 -3.81 9.83 21.88
CA ASN A 197 -4.98 10.52 21.36
C ASN A 197 -4.57 11.93 20.87
N PHE A 198 -4.47 12.09 19.58
CA PHE A 198 -3.99 13.31 18.93
C PHE A 198 -4.93 14.51 19.14
N ARG A 199 -6.23 14.29 19.41
CA ARG A 199 -7.25 15.35 19.56
C ARG A 199 -7.00 16.27 20.76
N ASN A 200 -6.14 15.83 21.69
CA ASN A 200 -5.78 16.57 22.90
C ASN A 200 -4.39 17.25 22.80
N LEU A 201 -3.79 17.27 21.60
CA LEU A 201 -2.46 17.81 21.39
C LEU A 201 -2.50 19.08 20.55
N ASP A 202 -1.71 20.08 20.95
CA ASP A 202 -1.51 21.29 20.17
C ASP A 202 -0.80 21.02 18.84
N LYS A 203 0.14 20.03 18.86
CA LYS A 203 0.91 19.62 17.69
C LYS A 203 0.94 18.09 17.56
N PRO A 204 -0.12 17.48 17.01
CA PRO A 204 -0.13 16.04 16.78
C PRO A 204 0.88 15.61 15.72
N ILE A 205 1.39 14.39 15.88
CA ILE A 205 2.35 13.76 14.97
C ILE A 205 1.67 12.56 14.32
N PHE A 206 1.59 12.58 13.00
CA PHE A 206 1.02 11.50 12.20
C PHE A 206 2.12 10.78 11.45
N TYR A 207 2.30 9.50 11.73
CA TYR A 207 3.30 8.66 11.10
C TYR A 207 2.66 7.71 10.10
N ASN A 208 3.07 7.80 8.83
CA ASN A 208 2.67 6.83 7.82
C ASN A 208 3.43 5.52 8.05
N TYR A 209 2.73 4.55 8.64
CA TYR A 209 3.27 3.22 8.92
C TYR A 209 3.26 2.34 7.69
N ASP A 210 2.14 2.29 6.97
CA ASP A 210 2.02 1.58 5.70
C ASP A 210 0.90 2.19 4.84
N ILE A 211 1.18 2.32 3.55
CA ILE A 211 0.20 2.67 2.54
C ILE A 211 0.42 1.80 1.32
N SER A 212 -0.63 1.18 0.85
CA SER A 212 -0.59 0.34 -0.34
C SER A 212 -1.81 0.56 -1.21
N ALA A 213 -1.59 0.52 -2.52
CA ALA A 213 -2.62 0.65 -3.52
C ALA A 213 -2.26 -0.22 -4.73
N ASP A 214 -3.22 -0.91 -5.27
CA ASP A 214 -3.07 -1.82 -6.41
C ASP A 214 -2.90 -1.08 -7.75
N CYS A 215 -3.29 0.19 -7.81
CA CYS A 215 -3.09 1.06 -8.97
C CYS A 215 -3.08 2.54 -8.54
N ASN A 216 -2.75 3.44 -9.48
CA ASN A 216 -2.74 4.88 -9.21
C ASN A 216 -4.12 5.41 -8.81
N TYR A 217 -5.18 4.89 -9.39
CA TYR A 217 -6.53 5.33 -9.09
C TYR A 217 -6.92 5.04 -7.63
N THR A 218 -6.61 3.84 -7.14
CA THR A 218 -6.76 3.46 -5.73
C THR A 218 -5.94 4.40 -4.82
N TYR A 219 -4.69 4.66 -5.21
CA TYR A 219 -3.83 5.58 -4.47
C TYR A 219 -4.43 7.00 -4.38
N TYR A 220 -5.02 7.51 -5.46
CA TYR A 220 -5.62 8.85 -5.47
C TYR A 220 -6.82 8.96 -4.53
N TYR A 221 -7.64 7.92 -4.39
CA TYR A 221 -8.71 7.90 -3.39
C TYR A 221 -8.17 7.97 -1.96
N LEU A 222 -7.14 7.19 -1.66
CA LEU A 222 -6.47 7.24 -0.36
C LEU A 222 -5.86 8.64 -0.12
N ALA A 223 -5.13 9.19 -1.09
CA ALA A 223 -4.55 10.53 -1.01
C ALA A 223 -5.63 11.61 -0.81
N THR A 224 -6.76 11.50 -1.50
CA THR A 224 -7.89 12.43 -1.33
C THR A 224 -8.46 12.38 0.10
N ALA A 225 -8.60 11.20 0.69
CA ALA A 225 -9.04 11.06 2.08
C ALA A 225 -8.06 11.73 3.06
N PHE A 226 -6.75 11.56 2.84
CA PHE A 226 -5.70 12.24 3.58
C PHE A 226 -5.80 13.76 3.49
N LEU A 227 -5.83 14.27 2.27
CA LEU A 227 -5.86 15.71 2.03
C LEU A 227 -7.11 16.36 2.63
N ARG A 228 -8.25 15.67 2.54
CA ARG A 228 -9.50 16.14 3.16
C ARG A 228 -9.36 16.22 4.67
N PHE A 229 -8.81 15.19 5.31
CA PHE A 229 -8.58 15.20 6.76
C PHE A 229 -7.72 16.39 7.18
N PHE A 230 -6.58 16.61 6.52
CA PHE A 230 -5.70 17.73 6.86
C PHE A 230 -6.29 19.10 6.51
N LYS A 231 -7.14 19.19 5.48
CA LYS A 231 -7.90 20.41 5.19
C LYS A 231 -8.92 20.72 6.27
N GLU A 232 -9.64 19.71 6.75
CA GLU A 232 -10.62 19.87 7.85
C GLU A 232 -9.95 20.24 9.18
N HIS A 233 -8.64 19.95 9.33
CA HIS A 233 -7.82 20.24 10.51
C HIS A 233 -6.76 21.34 10.26
N ASP A 234 -6.96 22.21 9.27
CA ASP A 234 -5.96 23.20 8.83
C ASP A 234 -5.53 24.20 9.92
N ASN A 235 -6.40 24.49 10.89
CA ASN A 235 -6.10 25.32 12.04
C ASN A 235 -5.17 24.66 13.08
N THR A 236 -4.91 23.36 12.96
CA THR A 236 -4.05 22.61 13.88
C THR A 236 -2.62 22.57 13.36
N ASP A 237 -1.64 22.96 14.18
CA ASP A 237 -0.24 22.71 13.84
C ASP A 237 0.07 21.22 14.01
N TYR A 238 0.37 20.54 12.92
CA TYR A 238 0.67 19.10 12.92
C TYR A 238 2.00 18.81 12.23
N LEU A 239 2.54 17.63 12.49
CA LEU A 239 3.67 17.07 11.78
C LEU A 239 3.25 15.73 11.14
N PHE A 240 3.53 15.58 9.86
CA PHE A 240 3.41 14.30 9.16
C PHE A 240 4.81 13.75 8.88
N CYS A 241 5.03 12.47 9.15
CA CYS A 241 6.32 11.84 8.89
C CYS A 241 6.14 10.41 8.36
N THR A 242 7.17 9.91 7.68
CA THR A 242 7.18 8.57 7.10
C THR A 242 8.59 8.03 6.96
N TYR A 243 8.76 6.74 7.20
CA TYR A 243 9.89 5.98 6.68
C TYR A 243 9.46 5.28 5.40
N SER A 244 10.28 5.31 4.36
CA SER A 244 10.00 4.62 3.12
C SER A 244 11.28 4.08 2.48
N ASP A 245 11.25 2.82 2.10
CA ASP A 245 12.23 2.15 1.26
C ASP A 245 11.75 1.99 -0.20
N ARG A 246 10.58 2.51 -0.51
CA ARG A 246 9.94 2.42 -1.84
C ARG A 246 10.32 3.58 -2.73
N ASP A 247 10.58 3.28 -3.99
CA ASP A 247 10.95 4.28 -5.00
C ASP A 247 9.79 5.21 -5.36
N ASP A 248 8.56 4.68 -5.46
CA ASP A 248 7.37 5.49 -5.75
C ASP A 248 7.04 6.49 -4.63
N GLY A 249 7.25 6.09 -3.36
CA GLY A 249 7.05 6.96 -2.20
C GLY A 249 7.97 8.19 -2.17
N TYR A 250 9.17 8.11 -2.76
CA TYR A 250 10.10 9.24 -2.78
C TYR A 250 9.53 10.44 -3.53
N VAL A 251 9.14 10.22 -4.78
CA VAL A 251 8.63 11.30 -5.64
C VAL A 251 7.34 11.89 -5.07
N LEU A 252 6.42 11.03 -4.66
CA LEU A 252 5.12 11.42 -4.13
C LEU A 252 5.24 12.26 -2.84
N ASN A 253 6.04 11.82 -1.87
CA ASN A 253 6.23 12.55 -0.61
C ASN A 253 6.93 13.90 -0.82
N LYS A 254 7.89 13.96 -1.75
CA LYS A 254 8.58 15.20 -2.09
C LYS A 254 7.66 16.22 -2.75
N GLN A 255 6.81 15.78 -3.68
CA GLN A 255 5.79 16.62 -4.32
C GLN A 255 4.74 17.11 -3.32
N ALA A 256 4.43 16.30 -2.31
CA ALA A 256 3.51 16.67 -1.24
C ALA A 256 4.12 17.62 -0.19
N GLY A 257 5.41 18.00 -0.31
CA GLY A 257 6.05 19.00 0.55
C GLY A 257 6.84 18.40 1.73
N LEU A 258 7.09 17.08 1.76
CA LEU A 258 7.91 16.48 2.81
C LEU A 258 9.41 16.65 2.51
N ASN A 259 10.18 16.95 3.56
CA ASN A 259 11.63 17.09 3.52
C ASN A 259 12.32 15.81 4.00
N ILE A 260 13.48 15.50 3.40
CA ILE A 260 14.30 14.37 3.80
C ILE A 260 15.06 14.77 5.07
N ILE A 261 14.94 13.97 6.13
CA ILE A 261 15.67 14.13 7.38
C ILE A 261 16.94 13.31 7.35
N TRP A 262 16.83 12.06 6.90
CA TRP A 262 17.98 11.20 6.67
C TRP A 262 17.70 10.14 5.58
N GLU A 263 18.79 9.63 5.02
CA GLU A 263 18.82 8.56 4.05
C GLU A 263 19.76 7.44 4.49
N ASP A 264 19.46 6.20 4.07
CA ASP A 264 20.31 5.03 4.31
C ASP A 264 20.85 4.47 3.00
N LYS A 265 22.04 4.98 2.60
CA LYS A 265 22.74 4.53 1.39
C LYS A 265 23.33 3.12 1.49
N ALA A 266 23.60 2.65 2.71
CA ALA A 266 24.07 1.28 2.90
C ALA A 266 22.95 0.29 2.66
N LEU A 267 21.77 0.55 3.22
CA LEU A 267 20.58 -0.28 3.02
C LEU A 267 20.08 -0.23 1.58
N GLN A 268 20.23 0.91 0.87
CA GLN A 268 19.92 1.01 -0.57
C GLN A 268 20.62 -0.07 -1.39
N LYS A 269 21.91 -0.28 -1.15
CA LYS A 269 22.70 -1.30 -1.87
C LYS A 269 22.21 -2.72 -1.58
N VAL A 270 21.77 -2.98 -0.36
CA VAL A 270 21.24 -4.30 0.05
C VAL A 270 19.88 -4.57 -0.60
N LEU A 271 19.01 -3.57 -0.64
CA LEU A 271 17.66 -3.69 -1.17
C LEU A 271 17.61 -3.56 -2.72
N GLY A 272 18.65 -2.97 -3.34
CA GLY A 272 18.68 -2.74 -4.78
C GLY A 272 17.66 -1.71 -5.27
N THR A 273 17.28 -0.73 -4.43
CA THR A 273 16.33 0.32 -4.76
C THR A 273 16.98 1.46 -5.53
N THR A 274 16.21 2.20 -6.33
CA THR A 274 16.70 3.38 -7.09
C THR A 274 17.07 4.53 -6.17
N TYR A 275 16.27 4.74 -5.12
CA TYR A 275 16.49 5.75 -4.09
C TYR A 275 16.81 5.12 -2.75
N PRO A 276 17.64 5.78 -1.88
CA PRO A 276 17.91 5.28 -0.55
C PRO A 276 16.63 5.19 0.30
N PRO A 277 16.50 4.17 1.17
CA PRO A 277 15.55 4.21 2.28
C PRO A 277 15.74 5.47 3.11
N ARG A 278 14.65 6.10 3.53
CA ARG A 278 14.69 7.45 4.07
C ARG A 278 13.58 7.69 5.08
N PHE A 279 13.86 8.63 5.98
CA PHE A 279 12.84 9.24 6.84
C PHE A 279 12.55 10.65 6.33
N MET A 280 11.28 10.97 6.15
CA MET A 280 10.82 12.26 5.66
C MET A 280 9.78 12.83 6.62
N GLU A 281 9.72 14.16 6.71
CA GLU A 281 8.72 14.86 7.51
C GLU A 281 8.34 16.20 6.90
N GLY A 282 7.16 16.69 7.27
CA GLY A 282 6.65 17.98 6.80
C GLY A 282 5.17 18.17 7.13
N THR A 283 4.58 19.12 6.45
CA THR A 283 3.13 19.34 6.48
C THR A 283 2.61 19.39 5.05
N TYR A 284 1.33 19.13 4.86
CA TYR A 284 0.70 19.29 3.54
C TYR A 284 0.20 20.72 3.28
N ARG A 285 0.49 21.69 4.18
CA ARG A 285 -0.06 23.05 4.10
C ARG A 285 0.22 23.73 2.77
N GLN A 286 1.46 23.68 2.27
CA GLN A 286 1.79 24.30 1.00
C GLN A 286 1.06 23.62 -0.15
N PHE A 287 1.03 22.30 -0.19
CA PHE A 287 0.28 21.56 -1.20
C PHE A 287 -1.22 21.82 -1.10
N LEU A 288 -1.77 21.94 0.12
CA LEU A 288 -3.17 22.28 0.33
C LEU A 288 -3.49 23.73 -0.04
N ALA A 289 -2.57 24.68 0.19
CA ALA A 289 -2.75 26.08 -0.22
C ALA A 289 -2.88 26.21 -1.74
N ASP A 290 -2.16 25.38 -2.50
CA ASP A 290 -2.30 25.33 -3.96
C ASP A 290 -3.65 24.71 -4.40
N LEU A 291 -4.37 24.08 -3.47
CA LEU A 291 -5.69 23.46 -3.72
C LEU A 291 -6.89 24.39 -3.38
N ILE A 292 -6.64 25.53 -2.78
CA ILE A 292 -7.66 26.54 -2.46
C ILE A 292 -7.68 27.62 -3.52
#